data_d2b1952aaa414ff84b68ab846ee2c214
#
_entry.id   d2b1952aaa414ff84b68ab846ee2c214
#
_cell.length_a   1.000
_cell.length_b   1.000
_cell.length_c   1.000
_cell.angle_alpha   90.00
_cell.angle_beta   90.00
_cell.angle_gamma   90.00
#
_symmetry.space_group_name_H-M   'P 1'
#
loop_
_entity.id
_entity.type
_entity.pdbx_description
1 polymer ?
#
loop_
_entity_poly.entity_id
_entity_poly.type
_entity_poly.pdbx_seq_one_letter_code
_entity_poly.pdbx_strand_id
1 'polypeptide(L)'
;MFFPLIRCAATLMLACLALTMSAPASADMDKIRQSGSLKVAVYKDMAPFSSDDGGIDVDIADALAKKLGLKLALLPFPAGEEVGDDLRNMVWKGHYLGYGPADVMLHVPVDRVLVARNDKVEIFAPYYRETVRLAYSKDAVPRFDGLDSLQGREIGVEKVSIAAVLLLGEGDGKFRDKVRIYPTAVEALQDLKAGKLAGVLAHRSEIESVLRDDARFGIQQVAFQRLPAQGWAVGMAVKKEARDLAQALQQALAELTASGEMGRIFARHGVQPVTP
;
A
#
# COMPACT_ATOMS: atom_id res chain seq x y z
N MET A 1 -11.67 25.53 82.74
CA MET A 1 -12.12 26.56 81.78
C MET A 1 -10.97 26.87 80.84
N PHE A 2 -10.85 26.11 79.77
CA PHE A 2 -9.99 26.40 78.59
C PHE A 2 -10.08 25.24 77.59
N PHE A 3 -10.84 25.39 76.58
CA PHE A 3 -10.79 24.77 75.26
C PHE A 3 -11.31 25.84 74.29
N PRO A 4 -11.01 25.93 73.00
CA PRO A 4 -10.39 25.03 72.08
C PRO A 4 -9.42 25.76 71.08
N LEU A 5 -8.49 25.06 70.42
CA LEU A 5 -7.84 25.52 69.19
C LEU A 5 -6.98 24.40 68.59
N ILE A 6 -7.57 23.33 68.04
CA ILE A 6 -6.89 22.41 67.13
C ILE A 6 -7.96 21.78 66.20
N ARG A 7 -8.38 22.52 65.18
CA ARG A 7 -9.16 21.96 64.09
C ARG A 7 -9.11 22.85 62.81
N CYS A 8 -7.95 23.06 62.23
CA CYS A 8 -7.83 23.75 60.95
C CYS A 8 -6.55 23.43 60.15
N ALA A 9 -5.89 22.29 60.39
CA ALA A 9 -4.66 21.97 59.65
C ALA A 9 -4.73 20.69 58.79
N ALA A 10 -5.88 20.03 58.69
CA ALA A 10 -5.99 18.74 57.96
C ALA A 10 -6.71 18.81 56.62
N THR A 11 -7.14 19.96 56.13
CA THR A 11 -7.96 20.09 54.90
C THR A 11 -7.23 20.74 53.72
N LEU A 12 -5.94 21.08 53.82
CA LEU A 12 -5.19 21.71 52.73
C LEU A 12 -4.17 20.81 52.06
N MET A 13 -4.06 19.52 52.40
CA MET A 13 -3.07 18.60 51.84
C MET A 13 -3.66 17.57 50.85
N LEU A 14 -4.97 17.66 50.51
CA LEU A 14 -5.64 16.72 49.59
C LEU A 14 -5.98 17.34 48.22
N ALA A 15 -5.59 18.61 48.00
CA ALA A 15 -5.92 19.31 46.74
C ALA A 15 -4.78 19.36 45.68
N CYS A 16 -3.59 18.82 45.98
CA CYS A 16 -2.43 18.87 45.05
C CYS A 16 -2.08 17.54 44.38
N LEU A 17 -2.89 16.49 44.49
CA LEU A 17 -2.59 15.17 43.93
C LEU A 17 -3.44 14.80 42.69
N ALA A 18 -4.11 15.78 42.08
CA ALA A 18 -5.03 15.52 40.95
C ALA A 18 -4.64 16.18 39.64
N LEU A 19 -3.36 16.48 39.39
CA LEU A 19 -2.91 17.12 38.15
C LEU A 19 -1.60 16.51 37.60
N THR A 20 -1.55 15.20 37.40
CA THR A 20 -0.55 14.59 36.54
C THR A 20 -1.14 13.38 35.80
N MET A 21 -2.26 13.55 35.13
CA MET A 21 -2.59 12.71 33.97
C MET A 21 -2.22 13.46 32.70
N SER A 22 -0.93 13.67 32.50
CA SER A 22 -0.41 14.01 31.20
C SER A 22 -0.59 12.78 30.32
N ALA A 23 -1.50 12.87 29.38
CA ALA A 23 -1.67 11.85 28.36
C ALA A 23 -0.34 11.62 27.63
N PRO A 24 0.13 10.39 27.46
CA PRO A 24 1.28 10.08 26.61
C PRO A 24 0.80 10.02 25.16
N ALA A 25 0.51 11.17 24.57
CA ALA A 25 -0.01 11.22 23.19
C ALA A 25 0.97 11.81 22.18
N SER A 26 2.19 12.17 22.57
CA SER A 26 3.15 12.84 21.68
C SER A 26 4.51 12.12 21.56
N ALA A 27 4.64 10.95 22.16
CA ALA A 27 5.98 10.35 22.34
C ALA A 27 6.66 9.86 21.04
N ASP A 28 5.92 9.43 20.04
CA ASP A 28 6.52 8.84 18.85
C ASP A 28 6.91 9.92 17.81
N MET A 29 6.05 10.93 17.56
CA MET A 29 6.45 12.06 16.70
C MET A 29 7.61 12.86 17.25
N ASP A 30 7.70 13.05 18.56
CA ASP A 30 8.82 13.76 19.17
C ASP A 30 10.14 12.99 19.03
N LYS A 31 10.13 11.66 19.17
CA LYS A 31 11.31 10.82 18.90
C LYS A 31 11.73 10.88 17.42
N ILE A 32 10.76 10.84 16.50
CA ILE A 32 11.02 10.95 15.07
C ILE A 32 11.63 12.31 14.73
N ARG A 33 11.08 13.41 15.28
CA ARG A 33 11.65 14.76 15.13
C ARG A 33 13.05 14.87 15.71
N GLN A 34 13.32 14.27 16.86
CA GLN A 34 14.65 14.22 17.44
C GLN A 34 15.65 13.44 16.60
N SER A 35 15.21 12.34 15.95
CA SER A 35 16.06 11.58 15.04
C SER A 35 16.33 12.32 13.71
N GLY A 36 15.46 13.29 13.35
CA GLY A 36 15.51 14.05 12.12
C GLY A 36 15.15 13.25 10.87
N SER A 37 14.63 12.03 11.02
CA SER A 37 14.30 11.15 9.88
C SER A 37 13.01 10.36 10.12
N LEU A 38 12.24 10.16 9.04
CA LEU A 38 11.09 9.29 8.96
C LEU A 38 11.53 7.96 8.32
N LYS A 39 11.41 6.86 9.06
CA LYS A 39 11.68 5.51 8.53
C LYS A 39 10.43 4.99 7.85
N VAL A 40 10.51 4.72 6.56
CA VAL A 40 9.39 4.25 5.74
C VAL A 40 9.69 2.89 5.17
N ALA A 41 8.89 1.89 5.53
CA ALA A 41 8.96 0.56 4.93
C ALA A 41 8.16 0.53 3.62
N VAL A 42 8.80 0.00 2.58
CA VAL A 42 8.20 -0.26 1.26
C VAL A 42 8.59 -1.66 0.78
N TYR A 43 7.75 -2.28 -0.01
CA TYR A 43 8.10 -3.55 -0.65
C TYR A 43 9.27 -3.36 -1.61
N LYS A 44 10.18 -4.35 -1.69
CA LYS A 44 11.37 -4.23 -2.52
C LYS A 44 11.07 -4.40 -4.01
N ASP A 45 10.25 -5.38 -4.36
CA ASP A 45 10.01 -5.81 -5.74
C ASP A 45 8.51 -5.68 -6.10
N MET A 46 7.99 -4.45 -6.11
CA MET A 46 6.57 -4.14 -6.36
C MET A 46 6.42 -2.97 -7.35
N ALA A 47 7.05 -3.11 -8.53
CA ALA A 47 6.88 -2.09 -9.58
C ALA A 47 5.40 -1.99 -10.02
N PRO A 48 4.87 -0.78 -10.30
CA PRO A 48 5.54 0.52 -10.34
C PRO A 48 5.62 1.26 -9.00
N PHE A 49 5.20 0.63 -7.90
CA PHE A 49 5.15 1.30 -6.59
C PHE A 49 6.52 1.38 -5.93
N SER A 50 7.30 0.31 -5.98
CA SER A 50 8.63 0.27 -5.37
C SER A 50 9.52 -0.76 -6.04
N SER A 51 10.74 -0.37 -6.37
CA SER A 51 11.81 -1.19 -6.94
C SER A 51 13.17 -0.57 -6.62
N ASP A 52 14.25 -1.21 -7.05
CA ASP A 52 15.60 -0.65 -6.90
C ASP A 52 15.76 0.71 -7.65
N ASP A 53 14.95 0.93 -8.70
CA ASP A 53 14.93 2.18 -9.48
C ASP A 53 13.99 3.27 -8.92
N GLY A 54 13.39 3.05 -7.74
CA GLY A 54 12.40 3.93 -7.14
C GLY A 54 10.96 3.44 -7.39
N GLY A 55 9.98 4.37 -7.36
CA GLY A 55 8.58 4.05 -7.58
C GLY A 55 7.61 5.02 -6.92
N ILE A 56 6.33 4.79 -7.11
CA ILE A 56 5.25 5.64 -6.59
C ILE A 56 5.32 5.77 -5.07
N ASP A 57 5.46 4.64 -4.36
CA ASP A 57 5.52 4.64 -2.89
C ASP A 57 6.81 5.30 -2.36
N VAL A 58 7.92 5.17 -3.09
CA VAL A 58 9.18 5.85 -2.77
C VAL A 58 9.02 7.36 -2.89
N ASP A 59 8.38 7.83 -3.97
CA ASP A 59 8.09 9.26 -4.17
C ASP A 59 7.07 9.79 -3.15
N ILE A 60 6.06 9.01 -2.78
CA ILE A 60 5.10 9.35 -1.72
C ILE A 60 5.82 9.46 -0.37
N ALA A 61 6.69 8.49 -0.04
CA ALA A 61 7.48 8.50 1.19
C ALA A 61 8.36 9.75 1.30
N ASP A 62 9.04 10.13 0.22
CA ASP A 62 9.87 11.34 0.15
C ASP A 62 9.03 12.61 0.32
N ALA A 63 7.88 12.69 -0.36
CA ALA A 63 6.97 13.82 -0.24
C ALA A 63 6.39 13.96 1.18
N LEU A 64 6.02 12.85 1.83
CA LEU A 64 5.55 12.83 3.22
C LEU A 64 6.65 13.27 4.20
N ALA A 65 7.87 12.72 4.07
CA ALA A 65 8.99 13.11 4.92
C ALA A 65 9.29 14.61 4.79
N LYS A 66 9.33 15.15 3.56
CA LYS A 66 9.51 16.59 3.29
C LYS A 66 8.42 17.46 3.92
N LYS A 67 7.15 17.03 3.83
CA LYS A 67 6.02 17.73 4.46
C LYS A 67 6.14 17.79 5.98
N LEU A 68 6.70 16.75 6.60
CA LEU A 68 6.95 16.71 8.05
C LEU A 68 8.26 17.39 8.47
N GLY A 69 9.06 17.94 7.52
CA GLY A 69 10.36 18.53 7.79
C GLY A 69 11.45 17.53 8.19
N LEU A 70 11.31 16.27 7.73
CA LEU A 70 12.19 15.15 8.05
C LEU A 70 12.96 14.66 6.82
N LYS A 71 14.07 13.96 7.04
CA LYS A 71 14.76 13.20 6.01
C LYS A 71 14.07 11.84 5.82
N LEU A 72 13.98 11.37 4.59
CA LEU A 72 13.52 10.00 4.33
C LEU A 72 14.61 8.99 4.70
N ALA A 73 14.25 7.98 5.49
CA ALA A 73 15.03 6.77 5.72
C ALA A 73 14.22 5.59 5.17
N LEU A 74 14.45 5.27 3.89
CA LEU A 74 13.74 4.20 3.20
C LEU A 74 14.22 2.83 3.69
N LEU A 75 13.27 1.91 3.92
CA LEU A 75 13.52 0.55 4.36
C LEU A 75 12.83 -0.43 3.40
N PRO A 76 13.43 -0.77 2.26
CA PRO A 76 12.91 -1.79 1.36
C PRO A 76 13.00 -3.18 1.99
N PHE A 77 11.95 -3.98 1.83
CA PHE A 77 11.90 -5.34 2.36
C PHE A 77 11.17 -6.30 1.40
N PRO A 78 11.53 -7.59 1.37
CA PRO A 78 10.82 -8.58 0.58
C PRO A 78 9.44 -8.86 1.21
N ALA A 79 8.41 -9.02 0.38
CA ALA A 79 7.09 -9.43 0.84
C ALA A 79 7.15 -10.80 1.54
N GLY A 80 6.46 -10.93 2.67
CA GLY A 80 6.23 -12.21 3.33
C GLY A 80 5.11 -13.02 2.67
N GLU A 81 4.77 -14.14 3.27
CA GLU A 81 3.65 -14.98 2.79
C GLU A 81 2.29 -14.32 3.08
N GLU A 82 2.19 -13.58 4.19
CA GLU A 82 0.99 -12.86 4.58
C GLU A 82 1.30 -11.41 4.99
N VAL A 83 0.42 -10.49 4.62
CA VAL A 83 0.54 -9.06 5.00
C VAL A 83 0.59 -8.88 6.52
N GLY A 84 -0.03 -9.76 7.31
CA GLY A 84 0.05 -9.73 8.77
C GLY A 84 1.48 -9.94 9.30
N ASP A 85 2.27 -10.78 8.64
CA ASP A 85 3.69 -10.97 8.98
C ASP A 85 4.51 -9.74 8.62
N ASP A 86 4.23 -9.11 7.48
CA ASP A 86 4.86 -7.86 7.07
C ASP A 86 4.57 -6.74 8.05
N LEU A 87 3.31 -6.57 8.46
CA LEU A 87 2.91 -5.61 9.49
C LEU A 87 3.63 -5.87 10.82
N ARG A 88 3.75 -7.14 11.24
CA ARG A 88 4.50 -7.48 12.45
C ARG A 88 5.96 -7.08 12.33
N ASN A 89 6.61 -7.45 11.25
CA ASN A 89 8.05 -7.29 11.06
C ASN A 89 8.41 -5.82 10.79
N MET A 90 7.59 -5.11 10.01
CA MET A 90 7.94 -3.79 9.52
C MET A 90 7.32 -2.64 10.29
N VAL A 91 6.29 -2.89 11.12
CA VAL A 91 5.58 -1.81 11.81
C VAL A 91 5.78 -1.84 13.33
N TRP A 92 5.66 -3.02 14.00
CA TRP A 92 5.60 -3.00 15.46
C TRP A 92 6.62 -3.87 16.19
N LYS A 93 7.09 -5.00 15.63
CA LYS A 93 8.00 -5.90 16.34
C LYS A 93 9.45 -5.83 15.82
N GLY A 94 9.65 -5.71 14.53
CA GLY A 94 10.92 -5.91 13.85
C GLY A 94 11.12 -7.36 13.40
N HIS A 95 11.93 -7.53 12.37
CA HIS A 95 12.27 -8.83 11.81
C HIS A 95 13.37 -9.51 12.62
N TYR A 96 13.35 -10.85 12.71
CA TYR A 96 14.34 -11.62 13.49
C TYR A 96 15.78 -11.45 13.00
N LEU A 97 16.00 -11.03 11.75
CA LEU A 97 17.32 -10.69 11.21
C LEU A 97 17.80 -9.28 11.59
N GLY A 98 17.08 -8.57 12.45
CA GLY A 98 17.50 -7.28 13.02
C GLY A 98 17.18 -6.04 12.18
N TYR A 99 16.37 -6.14 11.13
CA TYR A 99 15.85 -4.97 10.43
C TYR A 99 14.40 -4.65 10.83
N GLY A 100 13.99 -3.39 10.59
CA GLY A 100 12.70 -2.91 11.10
C GLY A 100 12.70 -2.75 12.64
N PRO A 101 11.58 -2.34 13.24
CA PRO A 101 10.46 -1.78 12.50
C PRO A 101 10.78 -0.39 11.94
N ALA A 102 9.98 0.02 10.94
CA ALA A 102 9.89 1.39 10.46
C ALA A 102 8.90 2.20 11.32
N ASP A 103 8.81 3.50 11.06
CA ASP A 103 7.79 4.36 11.67
C ASP A 103 6.45 4.20 10.96
N VAL A 104 6.48 4.02 9.64
CA VAL A 104 5.31 3.79 8.78
C VAL A 104 5.62 2.78 7.68
N MET A 105 4.65 1.97 7.32
CA MET A 105 4.68 1.07 6.16
C MET A 105 3.67 1.56 5.12
N LEU A 106 4.06 1.63 3.85
CA LEU A 106 3.19 1.95 2.72
C LEU A 106 2.66 0.69 2.02
N HIS A 107 1.73 0.89 1.11
CA HIS A 107 1.10 -0.16 0.29
C HIS A 107 0.35 -1.24 1.07
N VAL A 108 -0.23 -0.86 2.20
CA VAL A 108 -1.00 -1.78 3.03
C VAL A 108 -2.45 -1.83 2.57
N PRO A 109 -3.04 -3.00 2.29
CA PRO A 109 -4.45 -3.11 1.96
C PRO A 109 -5.33 -2.58 3.10
N VAL A 110 -6.27 -1.69 2.76
CA VAL A 110 -7.24 -1.15 3.72
C VAL A 110 -8.47 -2.07 3.71
N ASP A 111 -8.34 -3.18 4.43
CA ASP A 111 -9.35 -4.24 4.51
C ASP A 111 -9.80 -4.48 5.95
N ARG A 112 -11.11 -4.66 6.17
CA ARG A 112 -11.69 -4.83 7.51
C ARG A 112 -11.21 -6.10 8.20
N VAL A 113 -10.99 -7.19 7.46
CA VAL A 113 -10.53 -8.46 8.03
C VAL A 113 -9.06 -8.34 8.42
N LEU A 114 -8.24 -7.70 7.57
CA LEU A 114 -6.85 -7.43 7.86
C LEU A 114 -6.71 -6.55 9.12
N VAL A 115 -7.49 -5.47 9.21
CA VAL A 115 -7.52 -4.59 10.39
C VAL A 115 -7.91 -5.37 11.66
N ALA A 116 -8.96 -6.20 11.59
CA ALA A 116 -9.44 -6.96 12.75
C ALA A 116 -8.43 -8.02 13.26
N ARG A 117 -7.57 -8.53 12.37
CA ARG A 117 -6.54 -9.53 12.71
C ARG A 117 -5.22 -8.92 13.20
N ASN A 118 -5.05 -7.60 13.07
CA ASN A 118 -3.80 -6.90 13.36
C ASN A 118 -4.00 -5.76 14.36
N ASP A 119 -4.31 -6.11 15.62
CA ASP A 119 -4.65 -5.17 16.70
C ASP A 119 -3.49 -4.26 17.15
N LYS A 120 -2.25 -4.56 16.77
CA LYS A 120 -1.03 -3.81 17.09
C LYS A 120 -0.72 -2.68 16.12
N VAL A 121 -1.50 -2.56 15.04
CA VAL A 121 -1.30 -1.52 14.02
C VAL A 121 -2.58 -0.73 13.78
N GLU A 122 -2.41 0.48 13.27
CA GLU A 122 -3.46 1.28 12.69
C GLU A 122 -3.24 1.33 11.17
N ILE A 123 -4.20 0.81 10.39
CA ILE A 123 -4.20 0.87 8.92
C ILE A 123 -5.15 1.98 8.51
N PHE A 124 -4.64 2.98 7.79
CA PHE A 124 -5.34 4.24 7.54
C PHE A 124 -4.89 4.94 6.25
N ALA A 125 -5.46 6.11 5.98
CA ALA A 125 -5.07 7.03 4.91
C ALA A 125 -4.89 6.33 3.55
N PRO A 126 -5.97 5.71 3.01
CA PRO A 126 -5.89 5.12 1.68
C PRO A 126 -5.54 6.18 0.64
N TYR A 127 -4.60 5.86 -0.28
CA TYR A 127 -4.12 6.80 -1.29
C TYR A 127 -4.26 6.31 -2.72
N TYR A 128 -4.54 5.02 -2.93
CA TYR A 128 -4.75 4.44 -4.25
C TYR A 128 -5.74 3.28 -4.18
N ARG A 129 -6.43 3.02 -5.28
CA ARG A 129 -7.28 1.84 -5.45
C ARG A 129 -6.74 0.98 -6.57
N GLU A 130 -6.34 -0.25 -6.24
CA GLU A 130 -5.84 -1.22 -7.20
C GLU A 130 -6.96 -2.12 -7.71
N THR A 131 -6.83 -2.57 -8.96
CA THR A 131 -7.73 -3.53 -9.61
C THR A 131 -6.95 -4.48 -10.51
N VAL A 132 -7.46 -5.67 -10.72
CA VAL A 132 -6.96 -6.56 -11.78
C VAL A 132 -7.63 -6.19 -13.10
N ARG A 133 -6.83 -6.06 -14.15
CA ARG A 133 -7.27 -5.73 -15.50
C ARG A 133 -6.64 -6.68 -16.51
N LEU A 134 -7.27 -6.79 -17.66
CA LEU A 134 -6.74 -7.48 -18.81
C LEU A 134 -6.20 -6.45 -19.80
N ALA A 135 -4.93 -6.53 -20.12
CA ALA A 135 -4.34 -5.89 -21.31
C ALA A 135 -4.36 -6.87 -22.47
N TYR A 136 -4.72 -6.43 -23.67
CA TYR A 136 -4.72 -7.28 -24.85
C TYR A 136 -4.25 -6.54 -26.10
N SER A 137 -3.64 -7.27 -27.04
CA SER A 137 -3.26 -6.75 -28.35
C SER A 137 -4.49 -6.67 -29.24
N LYS A 138 -4.79 -5.47 -29.76
CA LYS A 138 -5.89 -5.26 -30.73
C LYS A 138 -5.65 -5.97 -32.04
N ASP A 139 -4.39 -6.17 -32.41
CA ASP A 139 -4.05 -6.94 -33.66
C ASP A 139 -4.33 -8.43 -33.47
N ALA A 140 -4.02 -8.99 -32.28
CA ALA A 140 -4.30 -10.38 -31.96
C ALA A 140 -5.79 -10.63 -31.68
N VAL A 141 -6.49 -9.64 -31.12
CA VAL A 141 -7.90 -9.69 -30.72
C VAL A 141 -8.61 -8.43 -31.22
N PRO A 142 -8.92 -8.35 -32.55
CA PRO A 142 -9.54 -7.16 -33.14
C PRO A 142 -10.91 -6.83 -32.57
N ARG A 143 -11.63 -7.83 -32.08
CA ARG A 143 -12.91 -7.68 -31.39
C ARG A 143 -12.83 -8.37 -30.02
N PHE A 144 -12.89 -7.58 -28.98
CA PHE A 144 -12.91 -8.06 -27.60
C PHE A 144 -14.34 -8.06 -27.05
N ASP A 145 -14.88 -9.25 -26.83
CA ASP A 145 -16.21 -9.50 -26.27
C ASP A 145 -16.13 -10.23 -24.90
N GLY A 146 -15.11 -9.91 -24.08
CA GLY A 146 -14.84 -10.56 -22.81
C GLY A 146 -13.65 -11.52 -22.84
N LEU A 147 -13.38 -12.18 -21.73
CA LEU A 147 -12.19 -13.03 -21.55
C LEU A 147 -12.15 -14.21 -22.55
N ASP A 148 -13.32 -14.69 -22.97
CA ASP A 148 -13.43 -15.79 -23.93
C ASP A 148 -12.84 -15.47 -25.33
N SER A 149 -12.72 -14.18 -25.66
CA SER A 149 -12.03 -13.74 -26.88
C SER A 149 -10.55 -14.14 -26.93
N LEU A 150 -9.99 -14.50 -25.76
CA LEU A 150 -8.60 -14.96 -25.64
C LEU A 150 -8.46 -16.49 -25.59
N GLN A 151 -9.56 -17.24 -25.68
CA GLN A 151 -9.50 -18.71 -25.68
C GLN A 151 -8.62 -19.24 -26.83
N GLY A 152 -7.71 -20.16 -26.49
CA GLY A 152 -6.75 -20.72 -27.44
C GLY A 152 -5.56 -19.82 -27.78
N ARG A 153 -5.45 -18.63 -27.18
CA ARG A 153 -4.35 -17.66 -27.34
C ARG A 153 -3.45 -17.63 -26.13
N GLU A 154 -2.17 -17.28 -26.34
CA GLU A 154 -1.20 -17.15 -25.26
C GLU A 154 -1.51 -15.92 -24.37
N ILE A 155 -1.66 -16.15 -23.08
CA ILE A 155 -1.95 -15.11 -22.06
C ILE A 155 -0.87 -15.16 -20.98
N GLY A 156 -0.26 -14.01 -20.68
CA GLY A 156 0.75 -13.87 -19.63
C GLY A 156 0.14 -13.54 -18.27
N VAL A 157 0.73 -14.10 -17.22
CA VAL A 157 0.48 -13.72 -15.83
C VAL A 157 1.77 -13.79 -15.02
N GLU A 158 1.86 -13.00 -13.94
CA GLU A 158 2.95 -13.12 -13.00
C GLU A 158 2.76 -14.34 -12.09
N LYS A 159 3.85 -15.04 -11.78
CA LYS A 159 3.86 -16.16 -10.81
C LYS A 159 3.40 -15.67 -9.42
N VAL A 160 2.73 -16.55 -8.67
CA VAL A 160 2.28 -16.28 -7.29
C VAL A 160 1.44 -15.00 -7.15
N SER A 161 0.75 -14.61 -8.22
CA SER A 161 -0.12 -13.43 -8.22
C SER A 161 -1.60 -13.80 -8.15
N ILE A 162 -2.44 -12.85 -7.73
CA ILE A 162 -3.89 -13.00 -7.78
C ILE A 162 -4.37 -13.21 -9.24
N ALA A 163 -3.72 -12.55 -10.19
CA ALA A 163 -4.02 -12.70 -11.62
C ALA A 163 -3.82 -14.15 -12.10
N ALA A 164 -2.71 -14.79 -11.68
CA ALA A 164 -2.47 -16.19 -12.00
C ALA A 164 -3.54 -17.12 -11.42
N VAL A 165 -3.90 -16.93 -10.13
CA VAL A 165 -4.94 -17.73 -9.46
C VAL A 165 -6.28 -17.58 -10.16
N LEU A 166 -6.66 -16.37 -10.52
CA LEU A 166 -7.92 -16.09 -11.22
C LEU A 166 -7.96 -16.73 -12.59
N LEU A 167 -6.94 -16.50 -13.43
CA LEU A 167 -6.93 -16.98 -14.81
C LEU A 167 -6.82 -18.50 -14.91
N LEU A 168 -5.97 -19.11 -14.08
CA LEU A 168 -5.81 -20.57 -14.04
C LEU A 168 -7.04 -21.31 -13.50
N GLY A 169 -7.85 -20.64 -12.66
CA GLY A 169 -9.09 -21.19 -12.13
C GLY A 169 -10.35 -20.89 -12.95
N GLU A 170 -10.27 -19.98 -13.92
CA GLU A 170 -11.43 -19.50 -14.66
C GLU A 170 -12.03 -20.60 -15.56
N GLY A 171 -13.38 -20.73 -15.50
CA GLY A 171 -14.13 -21.67 -16.34
C GLY A 171 -13.57 -23.09 -16.27
N ASP A 172 -13.37 -23.62 -15.04
CA ASP A 172 -12.77 -24.94 -14.76
C ASP A 172 -11.37 -25.13 -15.39
N GLY A 173 -10.66 -24.02 -15.57
CA GLY A 173 -9.28 -24.03 -16.09
C GLY A 173 -9.18 -24.02 -17.61
N LYS A 174 -10.17 -23.52 -18.32
CA LYS A 174 -10.21 -23.45 -19.78
C LYS A 174 -9.06 -22.69 -20.45
N PHE A 175 -8.30 -21.88 -19.68
CA PHE A 175 -7.15 -21.15 -20.17
C PHE A 175 -5.81 -21.80 -19.87
N ARG A 176 -5.73 -22.83 -19.01
CA ARG A 176 -4.49 -23.40 -18.45
C ARG A 176 -3.42 -23.73 -19.51
N ASP A 177 -3.83 -24.33 -20.63
CA ASP A 177 -2.89 -24.77 -21.66
C ASP A 177 -2.23 -23.60 -22.42
N LYS A 178 -2.76 -22.39 -22.26
CA LYS A 178 -2.31 -21.18 -22.96
C LYS A 178 -1.84 -20.09 -22.01
N VAL A 179 -1.77 -20.37 -20.70
CA VAL A 179 -1.21 -19.43 -19.74
C VAL A 179 0.30 -19.58 -19.69
N ARG A 180 1.02 -18.47 -19.88
CA ARG A 180 2.45 -18.35 -19.64
C ARG A 180 2.69 -17.65 -18.31
N ILE A 181 3.48 -18.28 -17.47
CA ILE A 181 3.86 -17.76 -16.16
C ILE A 181 5.19 -17.00 -16.29
N TYR A 182 5.21 -15.77 -15.81
CA TYR A 182 6.36 -14.88 -15.84
C TYR A 182 6.88 -14.60 -14.43
N PRO A 183 8.17 -14.29 -14.27
CA PRO A 183 8.71 -13.82 -12.98
C PRO A 183 8.01 -12.55 -12.48
N THR A 184 7.69 -11.62 -13.38
CA THR A 184 7.03 -10.33 -13.10
C THR A 184 5.96 -10.02 -14.15
N ALA A 185 4.98 -9.22 -13.78
CA ALA A 185 3.98 -8.69 -14.71
C ALA A 185 4.62 -7.79 -15.78
N VAL A 186 5.67 -7.06 -15.42
CA VAL A 186 6.43 -6.21 -16.36
C VAL A 186 7.00 -7.02 -17.51
N GLU A 187 7.63 -8.19 -17.24
CA GLU A 187 8.15 -9.06 -18.29
C GLU A 187 7.04 -9.60 -19.20
N ALA A 188 5.90 -10.02 -18.62
CA ALA A 188 4.73 -10.44 -19.39
C ALA A 188 4.23 -9.31 -20.32
N LEU A 189 4.15 -8.08 -19.82
CA LEU A 189 3.72 -6.91 -20.58
C LEU A 189 4.73 -6.53 -21.68
N GLN A 190 6.02 -6.72 -21.47
CA GLN A 190 7.02 -6.55 -22.53
C GLN A 190 6.85 -7.59 -23.65
N ASP A 191 6.56 -8.83 -23.30
CA ASP A 191 6.27 -9.87 -24.30
C ASP A 191 4.94 -9.63 -25.03
N LEU A 192 3.94 -9.04 -24.38
CA LEU A 192 2.73 -8.53 -25.04
C LEU A 192 3.08 -7.43 -26.06
N LYS A 193 3.92 -6.46 -25.70
CA LYS A 193 4.39 -5.41 -26.61
C LYS A 193 5.18 -5.97 -27.80
N ALA A 194 5.91 -7.06 -27.57
CA ALA A 194 6.67 -7.76 -28.61
C ALA A 194 5.81 -8.68 -29.51
N GLY A 195 4.49 -8.76 -29.27
CA GLY A 195 3.57 -9.59 -30.05
C GLY A 195 3.65 -11.10 -29.78
N LYS A 196 4.31 -11.51 -28.67
CA LYS A 196 4.41 -12.91 -28.26
C LYS A 196 3.19 -13.41 -27.49
N LEU A 197 2.38 -12.50 -26.94
CA LEU A 197 1.17 -12.76 -26.19
C LEU A 197 -0.02 -12.05 -26.83
N ALA A 198 -1.20 -12.62 -26.69
CA ALA A 198 -2.44 -11.95 -27.06
C ALA A 198 -3.00 -11.10 -25.92
N GLY A 199 -2.69 -11.44 -24.67
CA GLY A 199 -3.11 -10.68 -23.50
C GLY A 199 -2.23 -10.93 -22.29
N VAL A 200 -2.37 -10.06 -21.28
CA VAL A 200 -1.76 -10.18 -19.95
C VAL A 200 -2.81 -9.79 -18.92
N LEU A 201 -3.03 -10.65 -17.94
CA LEU A 201 -3.82 -10.33 -16.76
C LEU A 201 -2.88 -9.89 -15.64
N ALA A 202 -3.04 -8.65 -15.14
CA ALA A 202 -2.15 -8.05 -14.18
C ALA A 202 -2.86 -6.96 -13.37
N HIS A 203 -2.17 -6.33 -12.44
CA HIS A 203 -2.67 -5.13 -11.78
C HIS A 203 -2.77 -3.97 -12.78
N ARG A 204 -3.78 -3.12 -12.62
CA ARG A 204 -3.99 -1.95 -13.47
C ARG A 204 -2.76 -1.06 -13.50
N SER A 205 -2.17 -0.81 -12.34
CA SER A 205 -0.97 0.03 -12.21
C SER A 205 0.21 -0.50 -13.02
N GLU A 206 0.46 -1.82 -13.00
CA GLU A 206 1.51 -2.49 -13.78
C GLU A 206 1.26 -2.32 -15.28
N ILE A 207 0.02 -2.56 -15.73
CA ILE A 207 -0.38 -2.41 -17.12
C ILE A 207 -0.17 -0.97 -17.59
N GLU A 208 -0.68 0.01 -16.83
CA GLU A 208 -0.59 1.42 -17.20
C GLU A 208 0.86 1.90 -17.24
N SER A 209 1.70 1.50 -16.29
CA SER A 209 3.11 1.90 -16.23
C SER A 209 3.92 1.42 -17.44
N VAL A 210 3.62 0.22 -17.97
CA VAL A 210 4.36 -0.38 -19.09
C VAL A 210 3.77 0.01 -20.43
N LEU A 211 2.45 -0.07 -20.58
CA LEU A 211 1.79 0.18 -21.86
C LEU A 211 1.54 1.66 -22.12
N ARG A 212 1.33 2.44 -21.05
CA ARG A 212 0.98 3.86 -21.15
C ARG A 212 -0.20 4.06 -22.12
N ASP A 213 -0.12 5.04 -23.00
CA ASP A 213 -1.17 5.37 -23.98
C ASP A 213 -0.94 4.68 -25.33
N ASP A 214 -0.29 3.52 -25.38
CA ASP A 214 -0.04 2.79 -26.63
C ASP A 214 -1.35 2.26 -27.24
N ALA A 215 -1.78 2.90 -28.31
CA ALA A 215 -3.06 2.65 -28.97
C ALA A 215 -3.23 1.22 -29.52
N ARG A 216 -2.13 0.44 -29.64
CA ARG A 216 -2.16 -0.96 -30.09
C ARG A 216 -2.83 -1.89 -29.08
N PHE A 217 -2.89 -1.46 -27.82
CA PHE A 217 -3.43 -2.28 -26.75
C PHE A 217 -4.78 -1.77 -26.25
N GLY A 218 -5.62 -2.70 -25.80
CA GLY A 218 -6.83 -2.41 -25.05
C GLY A 218 -6.65 -2.82 -23.60
N ILE A 219 -7.18 -2.04 -22.67
CA ILE A 219 -7.21 -2.36 -21.23
C ILE A 219 -8.67 -2.51 -20.82
N GLN A 220 -9.04 -3.69 -20.34
CA GLN A 220 -10.43 -4.01 -20.02
C GLN A 220 -10.58 -4.55 -18.60
N GLN A 221 -11.71 -4.23 -18.01
CA GLN A 221 -12.14 -4.89 -16.80
C GLN A 221 -12.74 -6.25 -17.15
N VAL A 222 -12.27 -7.29 -16.51
CA VAL A 222 -12.88 -8.63 -16.56
C VAL A 222 -13.43 -8.97 -15.19
N ALA A 223 -14.63 -9.55 -15.18
CA ALA A 223 -15.28 -9.95 -13.96
C ALA A 223 -14.83 -11.35 -13.55
N PHE A 224 -14.41 -11.52 -12.30
CA PHE A 224 -14.14 -12.80 -11.69
C PHE A 224 -14.99 -12.97 -10.44
N GLN A 225 -15.62 -14.12 -10.25
CA GLN A 225 -16.54 -14.36 -9.12
C GLN A 225 -15.89 -14.16 -7.75
N ARG A 226 -14.57 -14.40 -7.65
CA ARG A 226 -13.81 -14.35 -6.39
C ARG A 226 -13.11 -13.03 -6.16
N LEU A 227 -13.24 -12.07 -7.06
CA LEU A 227 -12.58 -10.77 -6.95
C LEU A 227 -13.61 -9.65 -6.96
N PRO A 228 -13.62 -8.74 -5.97
CA PRO A 228 -14.45 -7.55 -6.02
C PRO A 228 -14.14 -6.73 -7.28
N ALA A 229 -15.17 -6.39 -8.06
CA ALA A 229 -15.00 -5.60 -9.29
C ALA A 229 -14.35 -4.23 -9.04
N GLN A 230 -14.53 -3.70 -7.84
CA GLN A 230 -13.96 -2.40 -7.41
C GLN A 230 -12.49 -2.51 -6.94
N GLY A 231 -11.93 -3.73 -6.88
CA GLY A 231 -10.59 -3.94 -6.37
C GLY A 231 -10.48 -3.65 -4.87
N TRP A 232 -9.30 -3.18 -4.44
CA TRP A 232 -9.01 -2.87 -3.04
C TRP A 232 -8.25 -1.56 -2.92
N ALA A 233 -8.47 -0.86 -1.81
CA ALA A 233 -7.72 0.34 -1.47
C ALA A 233 -6.39 -0.05 -0.79
N VAL A 234 -5.33 0.71 -1.06
CA VAL A 234 -4.05 0.63 -0.35
C VAL A 234 -3.76 1.93 0.35
N GLY A 235 -3.19 1.84 1.54
CA GLY A 235 -2.90 2.96 2.42
C GLY A 235 -1.63 2.74 3.22
N MET A 236 -1.61 3.28 4.42
CA MET A 236 -0.46 3.25 5.33
C MET A 236 -0.77 2.45 6.58
N ALA A 237 0.27 1.95 7.25
CA ALA A 237 0.17 1.38 8.59
C ALA A 237 1.24 1.94 9.52
N VAL A 238 0.85 2.27 10.75
CA VAL A 238 1.73 2.65 11.85
C VAL A 238 1.44 1.80 13.08
N LYS A 239 2.28 1.87 14.11
CA LYS A 239 1.95 1.27 15.41
C LYS A 239 0.63 1.83 15.94
N LYS A 240 -0.15 1.01 16.62
CA LYS A 240 -1.45 1.40 17.16
C LYS A 240 -1.39 2.58 18.15
N GLU A 241 -0.27 2.69 18.86
CA GLU A 241 -0.02 3.76 19.82
C GLU A 241 0.47 5.07 19.18
N ALA A 242 1.01 5.02 17.94
CA ALA A 242 1.59 6.16 17.23
C ALA A 242 0.52 7.05 16.56
N ARG A 243 -0.51 7.45 17.31
CA ARG A 243 -1.66 8.20 16.80
C ARG A 243 -1.30 9.60 16.30
N ASP A 244 -0.35 10.25 16.95
CA ASP A 244 0.17 11.56 16.55
C ASP A 244 0.87 11.49 15.19
N LEU A 245 1.65 10.43 14.94
CA LEU A 245 2.24 10.16 13.64
C LEU A 245 1.16 9.86 12.59
N ALA A 246 0.17 9.01 12.90
CA ALA A 246 -0.93 8.71 11.99
C ALA A 246 -1.67 9.98 11.56
N GLN A 247 -1.99 10.86 12.51
CA GLN A 247 -2.66 12.13 12.22
C GLN A 247 -1.79 13.06 11.36
N ALA A 248 -0.50 13.17 11.66
CA ALA A 248 0.43 13.99 10.91
C ALA A 248 0.60 13.49 9.45
N LEU A 249 0.71 12.17 9.26
CA LEU A 249 0.80 11.55 7.93
C LEU A 249 -0.51 11.72 7.14
N GLN A 250 -1.67 11.56 7.78
CA GLN A 250 -2.97 11.76 7.14
C GLN A 250 -3.15 13.20 6.67
N GLN A 251 -2.76 14.17 7.50
CA GLN A 251 -2.79 15.58 7.12
C GLN A 251 -1.82 15.87 5.97
N ALA A 252 -0.59 15.39 6.03
CA ALA A 252 0.40 15.55 4.96
C ALA A 252 -0.09 14.97 3.63
N LEU A 253 -0.69 13.76 3.65
CA LEU A 253 -1.29 13.15 2.46
C LEU A 253 -2.44 14.00 1.89
N ALA A 254 -3.31 14.51 2.75
CA ALA A 254 -4.42 15.38 2.32
C ALA A 254 -3.89 16.66 1.65
N GLU A 255 -2.83 17.28 2.18
CA GLU A 255 -2.19 18.45 1.58
C GLU A 255 -1.52 18.12 0.24
N LEU A 256 -0.82 16.98 0.11
CA LEU A 256 -0.23 16.51 -1.15
C LEU A 256 -1.30 16.25 -2.20
N THR A 257 -2.43 15.71 -1.79
CA THR A 257 -3.59 15.48 -2.67
C THR A 257 -4.20 16.80 -3.13
N ALA A 258 -4.46 17.71 -2.21
CA ALA A 258 -5.06 19.02 -2.51
C ALA A 258 -4.16 19.90 -3.41
N SER A 259 -2.84 19.80 -3.28
CA SER A 259 -1.87 20.50 -4.13
C SER A 259 -1.68 19.86 -5.52
N GLY A 260 -2.30 18.71 -5.78
CA GLY A 260 -2.11 17.92 -7.00
C GLY A 260 -0.77 17.16 -7.06
N GLU A 261 0.05 17.16 -5.99
CA GLU A 261 1.33 16.45 -5.99
C GLU A 261 1.15 14.94 -6.12
N MET A 262 0.14 14.37 -5.47
CA MET A 262 -0.18 12.94 -5.65
C MET A 262 -0.42 12.60 -7.12
N GLY A 263 -1.20 13.40 -7.83
CA GLY A 263 -1.43 13.20 -9.27
C GLY A 263 -0.14 13.27 -10.09
N ARG A 264 0.76 14.23 -9.78
CA ARG A 264 2.07 14.32 -10.43
C ARG A 264 2.98 13.13 -10.14
N ILE A 265 2.96 12.59 -8.91
CA ILE A 265 3.71 11.38 -8.55
C ILE A 265 3.25 10.22 -9.43
N PHE A 266 1.97 9.91 -9.45
CA PHE A 266 1.44 8.81 -10.27
C PHE A 266 1.75 8.99 -11.77
N ALA A 267 1.56 10.19 -12.30
CA ALA A 267 1.80 10.50 -13.72
C ALA A 267 3.27 10.28 -14.14
N ARG A 268 4.27 10.59 -13.27
CA ARG A 268 5.69 10.31 -13.55
C ARG A 268 5.92 8.82 -13.84
N HIS A 269 5.22 7.95 -13.16
CA HIS A 269 5.29 6.50 -13.32
C HIS A 269 4.33 5.94 -14.38
N GLY A 270 3.59 6.81 -15.10
CA GLY A 270 2.65 6.41 -16.16
C GLY A 270 1.37 5.80 -15.64
N VAL A 271 1.03 5.98 -14.38
CA VAL A 271 -0.15 5.43 -13.72
C VAL A 271 -1.17 6.55 -13.49
N GLN A 272 -2.44 6.26 -13.77
CA GLN A 272 -3.53 7.17 -13.47
C GLN A 272 -3.95 7.04 -11.99
N PRO A 273 -4.00 8.14 -11.23
CA PRO A 273 -4.46 8.09 -9.85
C PRO A 273 -5.92 7.64 -9.78
N VAL A 274 -6.21 6.67 -8.91
CA VAL A 274 -7.57 6.22 -8.64
C VAL A 274 -7.87 6.48 -7.17
N THR A 275 -8.87 7.30 -6.92
CA THR A 275 -9.32 7.63 -5.57
C THR A 275 -9.83 6.36 -4.87
N PRO A 276 -9.37 6.10 -3.65
CA PRO A 276 -9.77 4.94 -2.84
C PRO A 276 -11.27 4.87 -2.53
#